data_5298796f96e115a8a061725f45158eab
#
_entry.id   5298796f96e115a8a061725f45158eab
#
_cell.length_a   1.000
_cell.length_b   1.000
_cell.length_c   1.000
_cell.angle_alpha   90.00
_cell.angle_beta   90.00
_cell.angle_gamma   90.00
#
_symmetry.space_group_name_H-M   'P 1'
#
loop_
_entity.id
_entity.type
_entity.pdbx_description
1 polymer ?
#
loop_
_entity_poly.entity_id
_entity_poly.type
_entity_poly.pdbx_seq_one_letter_code
_entity_poly.pdbx_strand_id
1 'polypeptide(L)'
;MKDLCKDTVVDYLGIEMDSVDNLHSIARMNISDINMAPNGYVHGGVIASLAETACGNGTIFHLGEEEVFSTIEFKINFVSTPKKDTLLCKARIVHNGRTTQVWDAEVVEEETS
;
A
#
# COMPACT_ATOMS: atom_id res chain seq x y z
N MET A 1 -9.76 -11.18 -8.22
CA MET A 1 -8.80 -10.17 -7.73
C MET A 1 -7.77 -10.72 -6.77
N LYS A 2 -8.21 -11.48 -5.80
CA LYS A 2 -7.30 -12.05 -4.82
C LYS A 2 -6.16 -12.86 -5.43
N ASP A 3 -6.42 -13.51 -6.53
CA ASP A 3 -5.41 -14.36 -7.13
C ASP A 3 -4.28 -13.58 -7.81
N LEU A 4 -4.50 -12.29 -8.07
CA LEU A 4 -3.46 -11.47 -8.67
C LEU A 4 -2.27 -11.26 -7.73
N CYS A 5 -2.50 -11.33 -6.44
CA CYS A 5 -1.45 -11.11 -5.44
C CYS A 5 -0.74 -12.38 -5.01
N LYS A 6 -1.31 -13.55 -5.35
CA LYS A 6 -0.75 -14.83 -4.91
C LYS A 6 0.65 -15.04 -5.47
N ASP A 7 1.55 -15.45 -4.60
CA ASP A 7 2.95 -15.74 -4.95
C ASP A 7 3.72 -14.53 -5.46
N THR A 8 3.24 -13.33 -5.12
CA THR A 8 3.93 -12.09 -5.45
C THR A 8 4.55 -11.50 -4.19
N VAL A 9 5.27 -10.40 -4.36
CA VAL A 9 5.88 -9.71 -3.21
C VAL A 9 4.79 -9.23 -2.24
N VAL A 10 3.62 -8.87 -2.75
CA VAL A 10 2.50 -8.42 -1.91
C VAL A 10 2.08 -9.54 -0.95
N ASP A 11 1.93 -10.74 -1.50
CA ASP A 11 1.57 -11.90 -0.70
C ASP A 11 2.67 -12.26 0.29
N TYR A 12 3.91 -12.23 -0.17
CA TYR A 12 5.05 -12.60 0.67
C TYR A 12 5.20 -11.66 1.88
N LEU A 13 4.97 -10.38 1.67
CA LEU A 13 5.09 -9.39 2.75
C LEU A 13 3.89 -9.39 3.70
N GLY A 14 2.82 -10.09 3.35
CA GLY A 14 1.64 -10.15 4.19
C GLY A 14 0.73 -8.93 4.04
N ILE A 15 0.77 -8.28 2.89
CA ILE A 15 -0.08 -7.12 2.62
C ILE A 15 -1.45 -7.60 2.15
N GLU A 16 -2.50 -7.09 2.80
CA GLU A 16 -3.87 -7.44 2.47
C GLU A 16 -4.68 -6.18 2.21
N MET A 17 -5.59 -6.26 1.25
CA MET A 17 -6.50 -5.16 0.97
C MET A 17 -7.70 -5.25 1.89
N ASP A 18 -8.06 -4.13 2.54
CA ASP A 18 -9.26 -4.04 3.36
C ASP A 18 -10.44 -3.57 2.54
N SER A 19 -10.25 -2.51 1.76
CA SER A 19 -11.34 -1.94 0.97
C SER A 19 -10.78 -1.05 -0.12
N VAL A 20 -11.58 -0.87 -1.17
CA VAL A 20 -11.25 0.05 -2.25
C VAL A 20 -12.55 0.58 -2.82
N ASP A 21 -12.58 1.89 -3.10
CA ASP A 21 -13.71 2.51 -3.78
C ASP A 21 -13.17 3.59 -4.72
N ASN A 22 -14.06 4.43 -5.25
CA ASN A 22 -13.65 5.46 -6.23
C ASN A 22 -12.65 6.46 -5.68
N LEU A 23 -12.64 6.66 -4.38
CA LEU A 23 -11.84 7.73 -3.75
C LEU A 23 -10.76 7.21 -2.84
N HIS A 24 -10.93 6.02 -2.28
CA HIS A 24 -10.07 5.51 -1.22
C HIS A 24 -9.63 4.08 -1.47
N SER A 25 -8.47 3.75 -0.95
CA SER A 25 -7.95 2.39 -0.96
C SER A 25 -7.24 2.16 0.36
N ILE A 26 -7.62 1.11 1.06
CA ILE A 26 -7.08 0.82 2.39
C ILE A 26 -6.48 -0.58 2.39
N ALA A 27 -5.23 -0.66 2.79
CA ALA A 27 -4.50 -1.91 2.90
C ALA A 27 -3.88 -2.04 4.28
N ARG A 28 -3.63 -3.26 4.69
CA ARG A 28 -3.01 -3.54 5.99
C ARG A 28 -1.89 -4.55 5.85
N MET A 29 -1.00 -4.53 6.82
CA MET A 29 0.09 -5.48 6.86
C MET A 29 0.41 -5.77 8.32
N ASN A 30 0.36 -7.05 8.69
CA ASN A 30 0.82 -7.46 10.00
C ASN A 30 2.34 -7.57 9.95
N ILE A 31 3.00 -6.89 10.86
CA ILE A 31 4.46 -6.87 10.90
C ILE A 31 4.96 -8.26 11.33
N SER A 32 5.88 -8.79 10.57
CA SER A 32 6.52 -10.08 10.87
C SER A 32 8.01 -9.95 10.66
N ASP A 33 8.74 -11.03 10.94
CA ASP A 33 10.20 -11.00 10.86
C ASP A 33 10.70 -10.62 9.47
N ILE A 34 10.01 -11.04 8.43
CA ILE A 34 10.46 -10.74 7.06
C ILE A 34 10.27 -9.27 6.69
N ASN A 35 9.51 -8.52 7.48
CA ASN A 35 9.31 -7.09 7.26
C ASN A 35 10.38 -6.23 7.91
N MET A 36 11.28 -6.83 8.67
CA MET A 36 12.21 -6.07 9.51
C MET A 36 13.51 -5.78 8.81
N ALA A 37 14.08 -4.62 9.11
CA ALA A 37 15.44 -4.29 8.70
C ALA A 37 16.43 -4.87 9.71
N PRO A 38 17.71 -5.03 9.33
CA PRO A 38 18.69 -5.57 10.25
C PRO A 38 18.85 -4.79 11.55
N ASN A 39 18.46 -3.51 11.55
CA ASN A 39 18.59 -2.67 12.76
C ASN A 39 17.42 -2.84 13.73
N GLY A 40 16.50 -3.75 13.46
CA GLY A 40 15.39 -4.04 14.37
C GLY A 40 14.14 -3.22 14.16
N TYR A 41 14.11 -2.36 13.15
CA TYR A 41 12.94 -1.58 12.80
C TYR A 41 12.29 -2.13 11.54
N VAL A 42 11.03 -1.77 11.31
CA VAL A 42 10.37 -2.16 10.07
C VAL A 42 11.13 -1.53 8.90
N HIS A 43 11.42 -2.34 7.90
CA HIS A 43 12.19 -1.88 6.74
C HIS A 43 11.39 -0.81 5.98
N GLY A 44 12.06 0.33 5.69
CA GLY A 44 11.40 1.42 4.98
C GLY A 44 10.85 1.00 3.63
N GLY A 45 11.57 0.15 2.92
CA GLY A 45 11.11 -0.37 1.63
C GLY A 45 9.83 -1.19 1.76
N VAL A 46 9.64 -1.87 2.88
CA VAL A 46 8.43 -2.63 3.13
C VAL A 46 7.25 -1.68 3.36
N ILE A 47 7.47 -0.61 4.11
CA ILE A 47 6.45 0.41 4.32
C ILE A 47 6.07 1.04 2.98
N ALA A 48 7.07 1.33 2.14
CA ALA A 48 6.84 1.86 0.81
C ALA A 48 6.02 0.86 -0.04
N SER A 49 6.31 -0.43 0.09
CA SER A 49 5.57 -1.47 -0.64
C SER A 49 4.10 -1.50 -0.23
N LEU A 50 3.82 -1.30 1.05
CA LEU A 50 2.44 -1.23 1.53
C LEU A 50 1.71 -0.06 0.88
N ALA A 51 2.34 1.11 0.88
CA ALA A 51 1.72 2.31 0.28
C ALA A 51 1.56 2.15 -1.23
N GLU A 52 2.56 1.62 -1.90
CA GLU A 52 2.51 1.40 -3.34
C GLU A 52 1.39 0.42 -3.70
N THR A 53 1.21 -0.62 -2.88
CA THR A 53 0.17 -1.62 -3.11
C THR A 53 -1.21 -1.02 -2.94
N ALA A 54 -1.41 -0.23 -1.88
CA ALA A 54 -2.71 0.40 -1.64
C ALA A 54 -3.07 1.33 -2.80
N CYS A 55 -2.14 2.18 -3.22
CA CYS A 55 -2.39 3.11 -4.31
C CYS A 55 -2.59 2.38 -5.64
N GLY A 56 -1.78 1.34 -5.88
CA GLY A 56 -1.90 0.55 -7.10
C GLY A 56 -3.24 -0.13 -7.22
N ASN A 57 -3.73 -0.71 -6.14
CA ASN A 57 -5.04 -1.33 -6.16
C ASN A 57 -6.15 -0.30 -6.34
N GLY A 58 -5.95 0.89 -5.80
CA GLY A 58 -6.87 2.00 -6.06
C GLY A 58 -6.93 2.33 -7.53
N THR A 59 -5.77 2.34 -8.19
CA THR A 59 -5.71 2.60 -9.63
C THR A 59 -6.39 1.48 -10.41
N ILE A 60 -6.12 0.22 -10.04
CA ILE A 60 -6.73 -0.93 -10.70
C ILE A 60 -8.25 -0.83 -10.67
N PHE A 61 -8.81 -0.34 -9.57
CA PHE A 61 -10.25 -0.19 -9.43
C PHE A 61 -10.85 0.70 -10.54
N HIS A 62 -10.06 1.66 -11.03
CA HIS A 62 -10.53 2.59 -12.08
C HIS A 62 -10.24 2.10 -13.49
N LEU A 63 -9.47 1.04 -13.67
CA LEU A 63 -9.07 0.60 -15.00
C LEU A 63 -10.19 -0.15 -15.71
N GLY A 64 -10.25 0.05 -17.05
CA GLY A 64 -11.06 -0.78 -17.90
C GLY A 64 -10.38 -2.11 -18.17
N GLU A 65 -11.07 -3.00 -18.89
CA GLU A 65 -10.62 -4.37 -19.10
C GLU A 65 -9.25 -4.49 -19.73
N GLU A 66 -8.95 -3.59 -20.66
CA GLU A 66 -7.68 -3.70 -21.39
C GLU A 66 -6.68 -2.63 -21.02
N GLU A 67 -6.98 -1.89 -19.96
CA GLU A 67 -6.08 -0.86 -19.50
C GLU A 67 -5.10 -1.42 -18.48
N VAL A 68 -3.90 -0.89 -18.51
CA VAL A 68 -2.87 -1.24 -17.53
C VAL A 68 -2.28 0.06 -17.01
N PHE A 69 -1.55 -0.05 -15.92
CA PHE A 69 -0.89 1.12 -15.36
C PHE A 69 0.53 0.77 -14.95
N SER A 70 1.31 1.81 -14.76
CA SER A 70 2.66 1.69 -14.25
C SER A 70 2.94 2.89 -13.37
N THR A 71 3.65 2.66 -12.29
CA THR A 71 4.03 3.73 -11.39
C THR A 71 5.09 4.61 -12.05
N ILE A 72 4.87 5.92 -12.04
CA ILE A 72 5.79 6.87 -12.61
C ILE A 72 6.74 7.40 -11.55
N GLU A 73 6.20 7.75 -10.40
CA GLU A 73 6.97 8.43 -9.37
C GLU A 73 6.40 8.13 -8.00
N PHE A 74 7.26 8.10 -7.03
CA PHE A 74 6.89 7.77 -5.66
C PHE A 74 7.74 8.61 -4.72
N LYS A 75 7.10 9.37 -3.84
CA LYS A 75 7.81 10.13 -2.82
C LYS A 75 7.28 9.73 -1.46
N ILE A 76 8.16 9.48 -0.52
CA ILE A 76 7.76 9.06 0.82
C ILE A 76 8.56 9.82 1.87
N ASN A 77 7.90 10.14 2.98
CA ASN A 77 8.53 10.74 4.14
C ASN A 77 8.26 9.83 5.34
N PHE A 78 9.34 9.38 5.97
CA PHE A 78 9.23 8.55 7.17
C PHE A 78 9.30 9.47 8.38
N VAL A 79 8.16 9.65 9.05
CA VAL A 79 8.06 10.63 10.13
C VAL A 79 8.10 9.99 11.52
N SER A 80 7.98 8.67 11.59
CA SER A 80 8.09 7.97 12.86
C SER A 80 8.44 6.50 12.60
N THR A 81 8.76 5.78 13.67
CA THR A 81 9.13 4.37 13.62
C THR A 81 7.97 3.54 14.15
N PRO A 82 7.41 2.62 13.35
CA PRO A 82 6.31 1.79 13.83
C PRO A 82 6.75 0.87 14.97
N LYS A 83 5.88 0.69 15.93
CA LYS A 83 6.12 -0.16 17.10
C LYS A 83 5.02 -1.17 17.33
N LYS A 84 3.92 -1.06 16.62
CA LYS A 84 2.78 -1.94 16.80
C LYS A 84 2.79 -3.06 15.77
N ASP A 85 1.92 -4.03 15.96
CA ASP A 85 1.93 -5.24 15.15
C ASP A 85 1.31 -5.07 13.78
N THR A 86 0.48 -4.08 13.57
CA THR A 86 -0.24 -3.91 12.31
C THR A 86 -0.13 -2.50 11.79
N LEU A 87 0.19 -2.38 10.51
CA LEU A 87 0.19 -1.10 9.82
C LEU A 87 -1.00 -1.01 8.90
N LEU A 88 -1.61 0.18 8.84
CA LEU A 88 -2.68 0.48 7.90
C LEU A 88 -2.19 1.55 6.95
N CYS A 89 -2.44 1.36 5.66
CA CYS A 89 -2.23 2.41 4.68
C CYS A 89 -3.60 2.91 4.24
N LYS A 90 -3.81 4.19 4.41
CA LYS A 90 -5.03 4.87 3.96
C LYS A 90 -4.65 5.73 2.78
N ALA A 91 -5.07 5.34 1.59
CA ALA A 91 -4.76 6.06 0.37
C ALA A 91 -6.00 6.77 -0.14
N ARG A 92 -5.81 7.95 -0.70
CA ARG A 92 -6.89 8.77 -1.22
C ARG A 92 -6.44 9.34 -2.57
N ILE A 93 -7.33 9.26 -3.56
CA ILE A 93 -6.99 9.79 -4.86
C ILE A 93 -7.03 11.33 -4.82
N VAL A 94 -6.00 11.95 -5.36
CA VAL A 94 -5.88 13.40 -5.42
C VAL A 94 -6.25 13.92 -6.81
N HIS A 95 -5.86 13.17 -7.82
CA HIS A 95 -6.12 13.53 -9.20
C HIS A 95 -6.45 12.28 -9.98
N ASN A 96 -7.59 12.28 -10.65
CA ASN A 96 -8.01 11.17 -11.47
C ASN A 96 -8.14 11.65 -12.91
N GLY A 97 -7.00 11.67 -13.62
CA GLY A 97 -6.93 12.14 -14.98
C GLY A 97 -7.14 11.02 -15.99
N ARG A 98 -7.20 11.41 -17.25
CA ARG A 98 -7.41 10.44 -18.33
C ARG A 98 -6.20 9.52 -18.52
N THR A 99 -5.00 10.02 -18.32
CA THR A 99 -3.78 9.25 -18.56
C THR A 99 -2.92 9.09 -17.33
N THR A 100 -3.20 9.84 -16.26
CA THR A 100 -2.42 9.76 -15.03
C THR A 100 -3.34 9.90 -13.82
N GLN A 101 -2.90 9.31 -12.72
CA GLN A 101 -3.55 9.49 -11.43
C GLN A 101 -2.49 9.88 -10.41
N VAL A 102 -2.91 10.66 -9.43
CA VAL A 102 -2.06 10.99 -8.28
C VAL A 102 -2.78 10.55 -7.02
N TRP A 103 -2.09 9.81 -6.19
CA TRP A 103 -2.61 9.31 -4.93
C TRP A 103 -1.80 9.87 -3.77
N ASP A 104 -2.47 10.11 -2.68
CA ASP A 104 -1.85 10.48 -1.41
C ASP A 104 -2.11 9.34 -0.44
N ALA A 105 -1.10 8.97 0.34
CA ALA A 105 -1.23 7.82 1.23
C ALA A 105 -0.59 8.13 2.57
N GLU A 106 -1.22 7.61 3.61
CA GLU A 106 -0.72 7.74 4.97
C GLU A 106 -0.65 6.34 5.57
N VAL A 107 0.53 5.97 6.06
CA VAL A 107 0.72 4.69 6.75
C VAL A 107 0.77 4.97 8.24
N VAL A 108 -0.13 4.33 8.97
CA VAL A 108 -0.25 4.52 10.41
C VAL A 108 -0.27 3.17 11.10
N GLU A 109 0.08 3.17 12.38
CA GLU A 109 -0.10 1.97 13.19
C GLU A 109 -1.57 1.82 13.53
N GLU A 110 -2.09 0.61 13.41
CA GLU A 110 -3.48 0.36 13.76
C GLU A 110 -3.62 0.45 15.26
N GLU A 111 -4.59 1.26 15.71
CA GLU A 111 -4.84 1.36 17.13
C GLU A 111 -5.66 0.17 17.58
N THR A 112 -5.15 -0.52 18.60
CA THR A 112 -5.90 -1.58 19.24
C THR A 112 -6.39 -1.02 20.58
N SER A 113 -7.67 -1.01 20.75
CA SER A 113 -8.26 -0.57 22.01
C SER A 113 -8.12 -1.62 23.08
#